data_2490dd61f462c90708c498462a44403a
#
_entry.id   2490dd61f462c90708c498462a44403a
#
_cell.length_a   1.000
_cell.length_b   1.000
_cell.length_c   1.000
_cell.angle_alpha   90.00
_cell.angle_beta   90.00
_cell.angle_gamma   90.00
#
_symmetry.space_group_name_H-M   'P 1'
#
loop_
_entity.id
_entity.type
_entity.pdbx_description
1 polymer ?
#
loop_
_entity_poly.entity_id
_entity_poly.type
_entity_poly.pdbx_seq_one_letter_code
_entity_poly.pdbx_strand_id
1 'polypeptide(L)'
;MFKEIIICITIVTTIIIGNNITQKYTTQAVEEMTNLLNGIRTEIFESKENIDINNIENEIDDINSEWERRHEKLAYYIEHDELEKVETNLTGLKGEIEAGEYGDAISQIDQSIFLLEHIEDKYAFNLQNIF
;
A
#
# COMPACT_ATOMS: atom_id res chain seq x y z
N MET A 1 39.58 -21.26 -2.44
CA MET A 1 38.50 -21.68 -3.37
C MET A 1 37.21 -22.10 -2.66
N PHE A 2 37.20 -23.12 -1.82
CA PHE A 2 35.96 -23.54 -1.13
C PHE A 2 35.36 -22.47 -0.21
N LYS A 3 36.14 -21.71 0.52
CA LYS A 3 35.65 -20.63 1.41
C LYS A 3 34.97 -19.50 0.64
N GLU A 4 35.53 -19.13 -0.50
CA GLU A 4 35.02 -18.09 -1.37
C GLU A 4 33.67 -18.50 -2.00
N ILE A 5 33.55 -19.75 -2.41
CA ILE A 5 32.31 -20.33 -2.94
C ILE A 5 31.20 -20.33 -1.87
N ILE A 6 31.53 -20.74 -0.65
CA ILE A 6 30.58 -20.76 0.47
C ILE A 6 30.10 -19.33 0.79
N ILE A 7 31.00 -18.35 0.80
CA ILE A 7 30.65 -16.95 1.03
C ILE A 7 29.72 -16.46 -0.07
N CYS A 8 30.03 -16.72 -1.34
CA CYS A 8 29.16 -16.33 -2.46
C CYS A 8 27.76 -16.96 -2.36
N ILE A 9 27.68 -18.26 -2.07
CA ILE A 9 26.40 -18.96 -1.90
C ILE A 9 25.61 -18.35 -0.74
N THR A 10 26.27 -18.08 0.38
CA THR A 10 25.61 -17.47 1.55
C THR A 10 25.04 -16.09 1.22
N ILE A 11 25.80 -15.25 0.53
CA ILE A 11 25.35 -13.91 0.12
C ILE A 11 24.13 -14.02 -0.81
N VAL A 12 24.22 -14.84 -1.84
CA VAL A 12 23.11 -15.03 -2.81
C VAL A 12 21.86 -15.56 -2.11
N THR A 13 22.00 -16.54 -1.23
CA THR A 13 20.88 -17.10 -0.46
C THR A 13 20.25 -16.05 0.43
N THR A 14 21.04 -15.22 1.11
CA THR A 14 20.54 -14.16 1.97
C THR A 14 19.76 -13.10 1.17
N ILE A 15 20.25 -12.73 -0.02
CA ILE A 15 19.55 -11.80 -0.92
C ILE A 15 18.21 -12.37 -1.36
N ILE A 16 18.16 -13.63 -1.77
CA ILE A 16 16.92 -14.29 -2.21
C ILE A 16 15.90 -14.34 -1.07
N ILE A 17 16.32 -14.74 0.13
CA ILE A 17 15.43 -14.81 1.29
C ILE A 17 14.91 -13.40 1.66
N GLY A 18 15.79 -12.41 1.73
CA GLY A 18 15.42 -11.03 2.04
C GLY A 18 14.41 -10.49 1.04
N ASN A 19 14.64 -10.72 -0.26
CA ASN A 19 13.72 -10.31 -1.32
C ASN A 19 12.34 -10.97 -1.19
N ASN A 20 12.28 -12.27 -0.92
CA ASN A 20 11.01 -12.98 -0.72
C ASN A 20 10.22 -12.43 0.47
N ILE A 21 10.90 -12.08 1.57
CA ILE A 21 10.28 -11.51 2.77
C ILE A 21 9.70 -10.12 2.46
N THR A 22 10.47 -9.24 1.82
CA THR A 22 10.02 -7.89 1.47
C THR A 22 8.88 -7.92 0.47
N GLN A 23 8.93 -8.76 -0.55
CA GLN A 23 7.88 -8.93 -1.54
C GLN A 23 6.58 -9.43 -0.89
N LYS A 24 6.65 -10.46 -0.06
CA LYS A 24 5.47 -10.96 0.65
C LYS A 24 4.85 -9.90 1.55
N TYR A 25 5.67 -9.14 2.25
CA TYR A 25 5.19 -8.05 3.11
C TYR A 25 4.51 -6.94 2.30
N THR A 26 5.10 -6.55 1.16
CA THR A 26 4.53 -5.55 0.25
C THR A 26 3.17 -6.00 -0.28
N THR A 27 3.08 -7.23 -0.80
CA THR A 27 1.81 -7.80 -1.28
C THR A 27 0.73 -7.80 -0.20
N GLN A 28 1.06 -8.21 1.02
CA GLN A 28 0.10 -8.19 2.13
C GLN A 28 -0.33 -6.76 2.49
N ALA A 29 0.59 -5.81 2.51
CA ALA A 29 0.28 -4.42 2.80
C ALA A 29 -0.64 -3.81 1.73
N VAL A 30 -0.35 -4.05 0.45
CA VAL A 30 -1.17 -3.57 -0.67
C VAL A 30 -2.56 -4.20 -0.64
N GLU A 31 -2.65 -5.51 -0.44
CA GLU A 31 -3.93 -6.23 -0.36
C GLU A 31 -4.82 -5.70 0.78
N GLU A 32 -4.27 -5.55 1.98
CA GLU A 32 -5.02 -5.03 3.13
C GLU A 32 -5.49 -3.59 2.92
N MET A 33 -4.60 -2.71 2.46
CA MET A 33 -4.94 -1.32 2.18
C MET A 33 -6.00 -1.21 1.07
N THR A 34 -5.87 -1.98 0.01
CA THR A 34 -6.82 -2.00 -1.11
C THR A 34 -8.20 -2.50 -0.65
N ASN A 35 -8.24 -3.52 0.20
CA ASN A 35 -9.49 -4.03 0.76
C ASN A 35 -10.20 -2.98 1.62
N LEU A 36 -9.49 -2.27 2.48
CA LEU A 36 -10.05 -1.20 3.30
C LEU A 36 -10.58 -0.05 2.43
N LEU A 37 -9.82 0.40 1.44
CA LEU A 37 -10.23 1.45 0.51
C LEU A 37 -11.47 1.05 -0.31
N ASN A 38 -11.53 -0.18 -0.79
CA ASN A 38 -12.71 -0.70 -1.49
C ASN A 38 -13.93 -0.83 -0.57
N GLY A 39 -13.75 -1.06 0.72
CA GLY A 39 -14.82 -1.03 1.71
C GLY A 39 -15.51 0.33 1.73
N ILE A 40 -14.77 1.41 1.92
CA ILE A 40 -15.29 2.79 1.89
C ILE A 40 -15.92 3.11 0.54
N ARG A 41 -15.28 2.74 -0.55
CA ARG A 41 -15.80 2.95 -1.91
C ARG A 41 -17.19 2.33 -2.08
N THR A 42 -17.35 1.11 -1.62
CA THR A 42 -18.62 0.37 -1.70
C THR A 42 -19.67 1.05 -0.84
N GLU A 43 -19.34 1.46 0.38
CA GLU A 43 -20.26 2.15 1.28
C GLU A 43 -20.76 3.47 0.68
N ILE A 44 -19.89 4.27 0.08
CA ILE A 44 -20.26 5.51 -0.61
C ILE A 44 -21.24 5.22 -1.77
N PHE A 45 -20.99 4.17 -2.56
CA PHE A 45 -21.85 3.83 -3.70
C PHE A 45 -23.20 3.25 -3.29
N GLU A 46 -23.26 2.44 -2.25
CA GLU A 46 -24.50 1.78 -1.82
C GLU A 46 -25.40 2.69 -1.02
N SER A 47 -24.83 3.59 -0.22
CA SER A 47 -25.58 4.45 0.70
C SER A 47 -26.32 5.62 0.05
N LYS A 48 -26.02 5.96 -1.19
CA LYS A 48 -26.56 7.04 -2.08
C LYS A 48 -27.21 8.27 -1.44
N GLU A 49 -28.04 8.13 -0.42
CA GLU A 49 -28.76 9.26 0.24
C GLU A 49 -28.64 9.26 1.78
N ASN A 50 -28.13 8.18 2.37
CA ASN A 50 -27.97 8.03 3.83
C ASN A 50 -26.59 7.52 4.19
N ILE A 51 -25.55 8.27 3.82
CA ILE A 51 -24.17 7.96 4.18
C ILE A 51 -24.00 8.15 5.69
N ASP A 52 -23.56 7.12 6.39
CA ASP A 52 -23.16 7.24 7.79
C ASP A 52 -21.74 7.83 7.85
N ILE A 53 -21.69 9.16 7.92
CA ILE A 53 -20.43 9.91 7.94
C ILE A 53 -19.53 9.45 9.09
N ASN A 54 -20.08 9.19 10.27
CA ASN A 54 -19.30 8.75 11.42
C ASN A 54 -18.65 7.39 11.19
N ASN A 55 -19.34 6.48 10.50
CA ASN A 55 -18.78 5.19 10.15
C ASN A 55 -17.62 5.33 9.17
N ILE A 56 -17.79 6.11 8.10
CA ILE A 56 -16.76 6.37 7.11
C ILE A 56 -15.53 7.07 7.72
N GLU A 57 -15.75 8.06 8.61
CA GLU A 57 -14.64 8.73 9.30
C GLU A 57 -13.82 7.73 10.15
N ASN A 58 -14.48 6.81 10.85
CA ASN A 58 -13.81 5.76 11.61
C ASN A 58 -13.02 4.80 10.68
N GLU A 59 -13.59 4.41 9.56
CA GLU A 59 -12.90 3.57 8.57
C GLU A 59 -11.67 4.27 7.96
N ILE A 60 -11.75 5.60 7.74
CA ILE A 60 -10.61 6.40 7.28
C ILE A 60 -9.51 6.45 8.35
N ASP A 61 -9.88 6.62 9.61
CA ASP A 61 -8.92 6.61 10.70
C ASP A 61 -8.25 5.23 10.85
N ASP A 62 -8.99 4.14 10.62
CA ASP A 62 -8.43 2.78 10.57
C ASP A 62 -7.44 2.62 9.39
N ILE A 63 -7.79 3.14 8.21
CA ILE A 63 -6.90 3.15 7.04
C ILE A 63 -5.61 3.92 7.34
N ASN A 64 -5.72 5.12 7.92
CA ASN A 64 -4.53 5.92 8.23
C ASN A 64 -3.64 5.22 9.26
N SER A 65 -4.23 4.61 10.30
CA SER A 65 -3.50 3.84 11.31
C SER A 65 -2.80 2.61 10.71
N GLU A 66 -3.48 1.90 9.78
CA GLU A 66 -2.88 0.77 9.08
C GLU A 66 -1.75 1.24 8.15
N TRP A 67 -1.94 2.36 7.43
CA TRP A 67 -0.90 2.93 6.58
C TRP A 67 0.34 3.31 7.38
N GLU A 68 0.21 4.01 8.50
CA GLU A 68 1.34 4.36 9.38
C GLU A 68 2.12 3.12 9.82
N ARG A 69 1.40 2.08 10.23
CA ARG A 69 2.01 0.80 10.64
C ARG A 69 2.79 0.13 9.51
N ARG A 70 2.27 0.18 8.26
CA ARG A 70 2.92 -0.41 7.09
C ARG A 70 4.06 0.45 6.57
N HIS A 71 3.86 1.76 6.55
CA HIS A 71 4.83 2.74 6.06
C HIS A 71 6.20 2.59 6.71
N GLU A 72 6.25 2.44 8.03
CA GLU A 72 7.53 2.27 8.76
C GLU A 72 8.40 1.15 8.17
N LYS A 73 7.81 0.02 7.81
CA LYS A 73 8.54 -1.13 7.27
C LYS A 73 8.80 -1.00 5.78
N LEU A 74 7.83 -0.48 5.03
CA LEU A 74 7.98 -0.26 3.59
C LEU A 74 9.09 0.75 3.29
N ALA A 75 9.27 1.76 4.13
CA ALA A 75 10.29 2.79 3.99
C ALA A 75 11.75 2.28 4.06
N TYR A 76 11.97 1.05 4.50
CA TYR A 76 13.32 0.45 4.46
C TYR A 76 13.78 0.09 3.05
N TYR A 77 12.87 -0.10 2.09
CA TYR A 77 13.22 -0.61 0.75
C TYR A 77 12.40 0.00 -0.39
N ILE A 78 11.33 0.75 -0.10
CA ILE A 78 10.54 1.48 -1.10
C ILE A 78 10.96 2.95 -1.10
N GLU A 79 11.02 3.55 -2.28
CA GLU A 79 11.35 4.97 -2.43
C GLU A 79 10.37 5.85 -1.66
N HIS A 80 10.90 6.82 -0.95
CA HIS A 80 10.11 7.73 -0.11
C HIS A 80 9.01 8.46 -0.91
N ASP A 81 9.33 8.90 -2.11
CA ASP A 81 8.39 9.59 -3.01
C ASP A 81 7.16 8.75 -3.36
N GLU A 82 7.31 7.43 -3.47
CA GLU A 82 6.18 6.53 -3.76
C GLU A 82 5.25 6.42 -2.55
N LEU A 83 5.81 6.32 -1.36
CA LEU A 83 5.05 6.25 -0.12
C LEU A 83 4.36 7.58 0.19
N GLU A 84 5.04 8.71 -0.06
CA GLU A 84 4.48 10.05 0.15
C GLU A 84 3.28 10.34 -0.77
N LYS A 85 3.28 9.82 -2.00
CA LYS A 85 2.12 9.92 -2.91
C LYS A 85 0.90 9.22 -2.34
N VAL A 86 1.05 8.02 -1.78
CA VAL A 86 -0.05 7.30 -1.12
C VAL A 86 -0.57 8.10 0.07
N GLU A 87 0.32 8.57 0.94
CA GLU A 87 -0.04 9.38 2.11
C GLU A 87 -0.78 10.67 1.73
N THR A 88 -0.33 11.34 0.68
CA THR A 88 -0.99 12.54 0.15
C THR A 88 -2.42 12.25 -0.31
N ASN A 89 -2.64 11.15 -1.01
CA ASN A 89 -3.98 10.76 -1.46
C ASN A 89 -4.89 10.33 -0.30
N LEU A 90 -4.36 9.63 0.71
CA LEU A 90 -5.12 9.27 1.91
C LEU A 90 -5.53 10.52 2.71
N THR A 91 -4.64 11.50 2.78
CA THR A 91 -4.94 12.81 3.40
C THR A 91 -6.01 13.55 2.60
N GLY A 92 -5.92 13.55 1.27
CA GLY A 92 -6.94 14.08 0.37
C GLY A 92 -8.28 13.40 0.56
N LEU A 93 -8.32 12.08 0.63
CA LEU A 93 -9.54 11.30 0.88
C LEU A 93 -10.25 11.75 2.16
N LYS A 94 -9.52 11.93 3.26
CA LYS A 94 -10.09 12.43 4.52
C LYS A 94 -10.72 13.80 4.33
N GLY A 95 -10.01 14.72 3.69
CA GLY A 95 -10.51 16.07 3.42
C GLY A 95 -11.78 16.10 2.56
N GLU A 96 -11.85 15.28 1.52
CA GLU A 96 -13.02 15.21 0.63
C GLU A 96 -14.25 14.63 1.35
N ILE A 97 -14.07 13.62 2.20
CA ILE A 97 -15.17 13.08 3.03
C ILE A 97 -15.67 14.12 4.03
N GLU A 98 -14.79 14.81 4.73
CA GLU A 98 -15.14 15.88 5.67
C GLU A 98 -15.89 17.05 4.96
N ALA A 99 -15.54 17.32 3.70
CA ALA A 99 -16.20 18.31 2.87
C ALA A 99 -17.52 17.84 2.25
N GLY A 100 -17.83 16.54 2.30
CA GLY A 100 -19.00 15.94 1.65
C GLY A 100 -18.86 15.77 0.14
N GLU A 101 -17.63 15.85 -0.39
CA GLU A 101 -17.30 15.73 -1.83
C GLU A 101 -17.03 14.26 -2.20
N TYR A 102 -18.07 13.44 -2.14
CA TYR A 102 -17.96 11.99 -2.29
C TYR A 102 -17.44 11.53 -3.65
N GLY A 103 -17.71 12.28 -4.71
CA GLY A 103 -17.17 12.01 -6.05
C GLY A 103 -15.64 12.14 -6.09
N ASP A 104 -15.12 13.17 -5.45
CA ASP A 104 -13.69 13.44 -5.36
C ASP A 104 -13.03 12.45 -4.37
N ALA A 105 -13.73 12.09 -3.29
CA ALA A 105 -13.30 11.03 -2.38
C ALA A 105 -13.10 9.68 -3.10
N ILE A 106 -14.03 9.29 -3.98
CA ILE A 106 -13.87 8.08 -4.82
C ILE A 106 -12.64 8.19 -5.72
N SER A 107 -12.40 9.36 -6.31
CA SER A 107 -11.21 9.60 -7.12
C SER A 107 -9.92 9.43 -6.31
N GLN A 108 -9.88 9.90 -5.07
CA GLN A 108 -8.74 9.69 -4.17
C GLN A 108 -8.54 8.21 -3.81
N ILE A 109 -9.63 7.47 -3.61
CA ILE A 109 -9.58 6.02 -3.39
C ILE A 109 -8.97 5.31 -4.60
N ASP A 110 -9.49 5.56 -5.79
CA ASP A 110 -9.03 4.91 -7.02
C ASP A 110 -7.55 5.24 -7.32
N GLN A 111 -7.11 6.48 -7.07
CA GLN A 111 -5.71 6.87 -7.18
C GLN A 111 -4.83 6.19 -6.13
N SER A 112 -5.30 6.05 -4.90
CA SER A 112 -4.56 5.36 -3.84
C SER A 112 -4.36 3.88 -4.17
N ILE A 113 -5.40 3.21 -4.65
CA ILE A 113 -5.34 1.80 -5.08
C ILE A 113 -4.35 1.65 -6.24
N PHE A 114 -4.44 2.51 -7.25
CA PHE A 114 -3.51 2.49 -8.38
C PHE A 114 -2.04 2.65 -7.94
N LEU A 115 -1.76 3.56 -7.01
CA LEU A 115 -0.40 3.76 -6.48
C LEU A 115 0.09 2.56 -5.68
N LEU A 116 -0.77 1.95 -4.87
CA LEU A 116 -0.44 0.75 -4.10
C LEU A 116 -0.11 -0.43 -5.03
N GLU A 117 -0.93 -0.68 -6.04
CA GLU A 117 -0.67 -1.70 -7.05
C GLU A 117 0.60 -1.41 -7.85
N HIS A 118 0.85 -0.14 -8.20
CA HIS A 118 2.08 0.27 -8.86
C HIS A 118 3.33 0.00 -8.00
N ILE A 119 3.26 0.27 -6.70
CA ILE A 119 4.33 -0.05 -5.75
C ILE A 119 4.57 -1.55 -5.74
N GLU A 120 3.53 -2.36 -5.63
CA GLU A 120 3.65 -3.82 -5.65
C GLU A 120 4.33 -4.32 -6.92
N ASP A 121 3.88 -3.87 -8.07
CA ASP A 121 4.44 -4.27 -9.38
C ASP A 121 5.89 -3.81 -9.56
N LYS A 122 6.20 -2.58 -9.19
CA LYS A 122 7.54 -2.00 -9.32
C LYS A 122 8.56 -2.72 -8.43
N TYR A 123 8.17 -3.09 -7.23
CA TYR A 123 9.03 -3.75 -6.25
C TYR A 123 8.86 -5.29 -6.23
N ALA A 124 7.99 -5.83 -7.07
CA ALA A 124 7.98 -7.25 -7.39
C ALA A 124 9.28 -7.61 -8.10
N PHE A 125 10.21 -8.18 -7.34
CA PHE A 125 11.49 -8.60 -7.89
C PHE A 125 11.29 -9.84 -8.76
N ASN A 126 11.19 -9.63 -10.06
CA ASN A 126 11.20 -10.72 -11.01
C ASN A 126 12.63 -11.22 -11.19
N LEU A 127 12.93 -12.39 -10.65
CA LEU A 127 14.17 -13.14 -10.97
C LEU A 127 14.38 -13.26 -12.49
N GLN A 128 13.30 -13.19 -13.27
CA GLN A 128 13.34 -13.14 -14.74
C GLN A 128 14.04 -11.89 -15.30
N ASN A 129 14.16 -10.82 -14.54
CA ASN A 129 14.86 -9.61 -14.97
C ASN A 129 16.35 -9.62 -14.65
N ILE A 130 16.85 -10.63 -13.92
CA ILE A 130 18.27 -10.81 -13.61
C ILE A 130 18.92 -11.83 -14.52
N PHE A 131 18.16 -12.71 -15.08
CA PHE A 131 18.56 -13.75 -15.99
C PHE A 131 17.86 -13.59 -17.33
#